data_eebea7269d5c4ba0ff4bf06b7c91db31
#
_entry.id   eebea7269d5c4ba0ff4bf06b7c91db31
#
_cell.length_a   1.000
_cell.length_b   1.000
_cell.length_c   1.000
_cell.angle_alpha   90.00
_cell.angle_beta   90.00
_cell.angle_gamma   90.00
#
_symmetry.space_group_name_H-M   'P 1'
#
loop_
_entity.id
_entity.type
_entity.pdbx_description
1 polymer ?
#
loop_
_entity_poly.entity_id
_entity_poly.type
_entity_poly.pdbx_seq_one_letter_code
_entity_poly.pdbx_strand_id
1 'polypeptide(L)'
;MVKPQNKEGQEETIDWEHLKIPADIISLVPYEAAKKYRFIPFEKEEKVLRVAVTDIDSVEVQNALQFLAEKNQLSVEMIPISEKDFEAALVGYTSPAFTIQQALDTIGEEEKPAEEKKAEKEDDVTIQEAPVAKIVEVILRNAIEGAASDIHIEPLEDNVRVRYRLDGILHNSLVLPKQIGPAIVSRIKILSNLKIDEKRKPQDGRFRITESKKQIDLRVSTLPVSMGEKVVMRVLDKEKGL
;
A
#
# COMPACT_ATOMS: atom_id res chain seq x y z
N MET A 1 -20.62 24.07 -23.20
CA MET A 1 -19.51 25.00 -22.98
C MET A 1 -19.58 25.46 -21.53
N VAL A 2 -18.98 24.73 -20.63
CA VAL A 2 -18.88 25.12 -19.22
C VAL A 2 -17.39 25.39 -18.99
N LYS A 3 -17.02 26.65 -18.89
CA LYS A 3 -15.68 27.07 -18.47
C LYS A 3 -15.62 26.90 -16.95
N PRO A 4 -14.56 26.35 -16.39
CA PRO A 4 -14.37 26.36 -14.95
C PRO A 4 -14.17 27.80 -14.50
N GLN A 5 -15.10 28.33 -13.71
CA GLN A 5 -14.92 29.59 -12.99
C GLN A 5 -14.58 29.26 -11.54
N ASN A 6 -13.32 29.40 -11.18
CA ASN A 6 -12.91 29.45 -9.80
C ASN A 6 -13.28 30.83 -9.23
N LYS A 7 -13.73 30.87 -7.98
CA LYS A 7 -14.23 32.05 -7.27
C LYS A 7 -13.17 33.10 -6.92
N GLU A 8 -11.91 32.87 -7.23
CA GLU A 8 -10.84 33.87 -7.14
C GLU A 8 -9.73 33.47 -8.13
N GLY A 9 -9.43 34.32 -9.11
CA GLY A 9 -8.50 34.06 -10.21
C GLY A 9 -7.02 33.92 -9.78
N GLN A 10 -6.71 32.87 -9.02
CA GLN A 10 -5.37 32.41 -8.79
C GLN A 10 -5.26 31.02 -9.45
N GLU A 11 -4.38 30.88 -10.43
CA GLU A 11 -3.92 29.60 -10.92
C GLU A 11 -3.17 28.95 -9.76
N GLU A 12 -3.84 28.05 -9.03
CA GLU A 12 -3.17 27.18 -8.07
C GLU A 12 -2.22 26.27 -8.85
N THR A 13 -0.95 26.58 -8.82
CA THR A 13 0.10 25.71 -9.33
C THR A 13 0.23 24.52 -8.39
N ILE A 14 -0.43 23.42 -8.72
CA ILE A 14 -0.35 22.17 -7.97
C ILE A 14 1.01 21.54 -8.28
N ASP A 15 1.79 21.26 -7.23
CA ASP A 15 3.05 20.49 -7.36
C ASP A 15 2.74 19.00 -7.47
N TRP A 16 2.63 18.51 -8.71
CA TRP A 16 2.26 17.13 -9.01
C TRP A 16 3.34 16.12 -8.65
N GLU A 17 4.62 16.53 -8.56
CA GLU A 17 5.73 15.64 -8.21
C GLU A 17 5.74 15.29 -6.71
N HIS A 18 5.26 16.21 -5.87
CA HIS A 18 5.24 16.05 -4.41
C HIS A 18 3.82 15.95 -3.84
N LEU A 19 2.81 15.82 -4.70
CA LEU A 19 1.42 15.73 -4.30
C LEU A 19 1.17 14.45 -3.50
N LYS A 20 0.81 14.62 -2.22
CA LYS A 20 0.37 13.50 -1.38
C LYS A 20 -1.15 13.37 -1.49
N ILE A 21 -1.60 12.45 -2.31
CA ILE A 21 -3.02 12.16 -2.44
C ILE A 21 -3.45 11.31 -1.24
N PRO A 22 -4.47 11.71 -0.48
CA PRO A 22 -5.00 10.92 0.64
C PRO A 22 -5.48 9.54 0.18
N ALA A 23 -5.28 8.52 1.02
CA ALA A 23 -5.59 7.13 0.68
C ALA A 23 -7.09 6.89 0.42
N ASP A 24 -7.96 7.61 1.12
CA ASP A 24 -9.41 7.59 0.93
C ASP A 24 -9.84 8.09 -0.45
N ILE A 25 -9.11 9.04 -1.02
CA ILE A 25 -9.35 9.55 -2.39
C ILE A 25 -8.86 8.55 -3.43
N ILE A 26 -7.68 7.99 -3.22
CA ILE A 26 -7.11 6.99 -4.15
C ILE A 26 -7.95 5.70 -4.14
N SER A 27 -8.53 5.31 -3.01
CA SER A 27 -9.40 4.13 -2.92
C SER A 27 -10.67 4.23 -3.78
N LEU A 28 -11.11 5.44 -4.13
CA LEU A 28 -12.26 5.65 -5.01
C LEU A 28 -11.98 5.22 -6.46
N VAL A 29 -10.72 5.26 -6.89
CA VAL A 29 -10.31 4.95 -8.27
C VAL A 29 -9.21 3.90 -8.27
N PRO A 30 -9.45 2.69 -8.78
CA PRO A 30 -8.38 1.70 -8.94
C PRO A 30 -7.27 2.20 -9.87
N TYR A 31 -6.02 1.84 -9.55
CA TYR A 31 -4.83 2.22 -10.35
C TYR A 31 -4.99 1.92 -11.85
N GLU A 32 -5.53 0.75 -12.19
CA GLU A 32 -5.76 0.35 -13.58
C GLU A 32 -6.75 1.29 -14.30
N ALA A 33 -7.76 1.79 -13.58
CA ALA A 33 -8.70 2.77 -14.13
C ALA A 33 -8.04 4.14 -14.30
N ALA A 34 -7.30 4.61 -13.30
CA ALA A 34 -6.53 5.86 -13.38
C ALA A 34 -5.56 5.85 -14.57
N LYS A 35 -4.81 4.76 -14.74
CA LYS A 35 -3.87 4.58 -15.83
C LYS A 35 -4.55 4.47 -17.20
N LYS A 36 -5.62 3.66 -17.30
CA LYS A 36 -6.34 3.42 -18.56
C LYS A 36 -7.03 4.68 -19.08
N TYR A 37 -7.73 5.38 -18.21
CA TYR A 37 -8.52 6.56 -18.56
C TYR A 37 -7.75 7.88 -18.37
N ARG A 38 -6.49 7.82 -17.92
CA ARG A 38 -5.59 8.96 -17.76
C ARG A 38 -6.18 10.10 -16.92
N PHE A 39 -6.73 9.74 -15.77
CA PHE A 39 -7.21 10.70 -14.79
C PHE A 39 -6.77 10.31 -13.36
N ILE A 40 -6.57 11.32 -12.50
CA ILE A 40 -6.13 11.14 -11.11
C ILE A 40 -7.02 11.98 -10.20
N PRO A 41 -7.78 11.38 -9.27
CA PRO A 41 -8.42 12.11 -8.21
C PRO A 41 -7.35 12.57 -7.22
N PHE A 42 -7.37 13.83 -6.82
CA PHE A 42 -6.31 14.38 -5.97
C PHE A 42 -6.86 15.12 -4.74
N GLU A 43 -8.10 15.55 -4.77
CA GLU A 43 -8.73 16.27 -3.67
C GLU A 43 -10.22 15.94 -3.57
N LYS A 44 -10.72 15.91 -2.34
CA LYS A 44 -12.14 15.71 -2.06
C LYS A 44 -12.60 16.70 -1.01
N GLU A 45 -13.54 17.55 -1.37
CA GLU A 45 -14.21 18.47 -0.48
C GLU A 45 -15.68 18.09 -0.35
N GLU A 46 -16.11 17.69 0.83
CA GLU A 46 -17.48 17.23 1.11
C GLU A 46 -18.01 16.22 0.07
N LYS A 47 -18.73 16.71 -0.95
CA LYS A 47 -19.31 15.90 -2.04
C LYS A 47 -18.67 16.18 -3.40
N VAL A 48 -17.64 16.99 -3.47
CA VAL A 48 -16.94 17.31 -4.71
C VAL A 48 -15.61 16.58 -4.75
N LEU A 49 -15.40 15.75 -5.77
CA LEU A 49 -14.15 15.11 -6.08
C LEU A 49 -13.45 15.85 -7.21
N ARG A 50 -12.28 16.41 -6.95
CA ARG A 50 -11.45 17.08 -7.96
C ARG A 50 -10.55 16.06 -8.62
N VAL A 51 -10.58 16.00 -9.93
CA VAL A 51 -9.91 14.98 -10.74
C VAL A 51 -9.07 15.67 -11.82
N ALA A 52 -7.78 15.40 -11.83
CA ALA A 52 -6.87 15.82 -12.89
C ALA A 52 -7.01 14.88 -14.10
N VAL A 53 -7.16 15.44 -15.28
CA VAL A 53 -7.47 14.71 -16.52
C VAL A 53 -6.55 15.19 -17.65
N THR A 54 -5.95 14.28 -18.40
CA THR A 54 -5.10 14.67 -19.54
C THR A 54 -5.90 15.08 -20.76
N ASP A 55 -7.13 14.53 -20.93
CA ASP A 55 -8.04 14.85 -22.04
C ASP A 55 -9.47 15.00 -21.51
N ILE A 56 -9.91 16.25 -21.34
CA ILE A 56 -11.24 16.59 -20.81
C ILE A 56 -12.34 16.27 -21.83
N ASP A 57 -12.04 16.29 -23.12
CA ASP A 57 -13.02 16.09 -24.19
C ASP A 57 -13.27 14.61 -24.50
N SER A 58 -12.48 13.71 -23.91
CA SER A 58 -12.64 12.27 -24.09
C SER A 58 -13.97 11.77 -23.50
N VAL A 59 -14.83 11.22 -24.36
CA VAL A 59 -16.13 10.63 -23.97
C VAL A 59 -15.94 9.44 -23.03
N GLU A 60 -14.87 8.65 -23.21
CA GLU A 60 -14.57 7.51 -22.34
C GLU A 60 -14.25 7.96 -20.92
N VAL A 61 -13.48 9.03 -20.77
CA VAL A 61 -13.13 9.62 -19.49
C VAL A 61 -14.37 10.18 -18.78
N GLN A 62 -15.19 10.95 -19.52
CA GLN A 62 -16.42 11.53 -18.99
C GLN A 62 -17.39 10.45 -18.49
N ASN A 63 -17.58 9.37 -19.25
CA ASN A 63 -18.43 8.24 -18.85
C ASN A 63 -17.89 7.52 -17.61
N ALA A 64 -16.56 7.31 -17.54
CA ALA A 64 -15.93 6.68 -16.38
C ALA A 64 -16.08 7.54 -15.11
N LEU A 65 -15.90 8.86 -15.24
CA LEU A 65 -16.07 9.80 -14.12
C LEU A 65 -17.53 9.97 -13.71
N GLN A 66 -18.48 9.94 -14.66
CA GLN A 66 -19.89 9.96 -14.34
C GLN A 66 -20.31 8.71 -13.56
N PHE A 67 -19.89 7.52 -13.99
CA PHE A 67 -20.13 6.27 -13.25
C PHE A 67 -19.56 6.31 -11.83
N LEU A 68 -18.35 6.85 -11.67
CA LEU A 68 -17.72 7.02 -10.38
C LEU A 68 -18.48 8.00 -9.48
N ALA A 69 -18.96 9.11 -10.04
CA ALA A 69 -19.78 10.11 -9.37
C ALA A 69 -21.09 9.52 -8.84
N GLU A 70 -21.81 8.79 -9.70
CA GLU A 70 -23.07 8.15 -9.35
C GLU A 70 -22.90 7.07 -8.26
N LYS A 71 -21.90 6.20 -8.41
CA LYS A 71 -21.61 5.13 -7.46
C LYS A 71 -21.30 5.65 -6.05
N ASN A 72 -20.58 6.75 -5.95
CA ASN A 72 -20.12 7.31 -4.67
C ASN A 72 -20.94 8.51 -4.18
N GLN A 73 -22.01 8.90 -4.92
CA GLN A 73 -22.85 10.07 -4.62
C GLN A 73 -22.03 11.37 -4.50
N LEU A 74 -21.05 11.53 -5.40
CA LEU A 74 -20.15 12.67 -5.49
C LEU A 74 -20.43 13.48 -6.75
N SER A 75 -20.05 14.75 -6.73
CA SER A 75 -19.88 15.58 -7.93
C SER A 75 -18.42 15.53 -8.35
N VAL A 76 -18.12 15.52 -9.63
CA VAL A 76 -16.75 15.52 -10.15
C VAL A 76 -16.43 16.85 -10.81
N GLU A 77 -15.33 17.46 -10.38
CA GLU A 77 -14.72 18.63 -11.02
C GLU A 77 -13.45 18.19 -11.75
N MET A 78 -13.40 18.45 -13.05
CA MET A 78 -12.25 18.06 -13.88
C MET A 78 -11.30 19.23 -14.07
N ILE A 79 -10.00 18.97 -13.86
CA ILE A 79 -8.91 19.95 -14.05
C ILE A 79 -7.94 19.40 -15.11
N PRO A 80 -7.57 20.19 -16.13
CA PRO A 80 -6.60 19.74 -17.12
C PRO A 80 -5.22 19.58 -16.51
N ILE A 81 -4.54 18.49 -16.87
CA ILE A 81 -3.16 18.19 -16.45
C ILE A 81 -2.31 17.85 -17.67
N SER A 82 -1.02 18.20 -17.66
CA SER A 82 -0.11 17.77 -18.70
C SER A 82 0.22 16.29 -18.58
N GLU A 83 0.62 15.66 -19.70
CA GLU A 83 1.06 14.28 -19.75
C GLU A 83 2.20 14.00 -18.76
N LYS A 84 3.18 14.91 -18.70
CA LYS A 84 4.32 14.82 -17.79
C LYS A 84 3.90 14.84 -16.32
N ASP A 85 3.02 15.76 -15.98
CA ASP A 85 2.52 15.90 -14.61
C ASP A 85 1.61 14.73 -14.21
N PHE A 86 0.86 14.17 -15.17
CA PHE A 86 0.08 12.95 -14.98
C PHE A 86 0.98 11.76 -14.62
N GLU A 87 2.08 11.56 -15.36
CA GLU A 87 3.03 10.48 -15.07
C GLU A 87 3.68 10.68 -13.69
N ALA A 88 4.05 11.90 -13.33
CA ALA A 88 4.59 12.21 -12.00
C ALA A 88 3.58 11.91 -10.89
N ALA A 89 2.33 12.35 -11.03
CA ALA A 89 1.27 12.09 -10.06
C ALA A 89 0.88 10.59 -9.99
N LEU A 90 0.95 9.85 -11.11
CA LEU A 90 0.67 8.42 -11.15
C LEU A 90 1.68 7.60 -10.33
N VAL A 91 2.91 8.08 -10.16
CA VAL A 91 3.90 7.47 -9.25
C VAL A 91 3.37 7.46 -7.81
N GLY A 92 2.61 8.48 -7.40
CA GLY A 92 1.94 8.52 -6.10
C GLY A 92 0.95 7.37 -5.89
N TYR A 93 0.29 6.91 -6.94
CA TYR A 93 -0.63 5.76 -6.93
C TYR A 93 0.07 4.41 -6.72
N THR A 94 1.34 4.29 -7.08
CA THR A 94 2.13 3.08 -6.90
C THR A 94 2.94 3.10 -5.63
N SER A 95 2.76 4.12 -4.80
CA SER A 95 3.51 4.23 -3.56
C SER A 95 3.25 3.01 -2.66
N PRO A 96 4.29 2.49 -2.00
CA PRO A 96 4.18 1.37 -1.07
C PRO A 96 3.15 1.60 0.03
N ALA A 97 3.06 2.83 0.50
CA ALA A 97 2.10 3.25 1.52
C ALA A 97 0.65 3.06 1.04
N PHE A 98 0.37 3.33 -0.23
CA PHE A 98 -0.96 3.15 -0.82
C PHE A 98 -1.35 1.66 -0.92
N THR A 99 -0.48 0.81 -1.45
CA THR A 99 -0.78 -0.64 -1.58
C THR A 99 -1.03 -1.27 -0.21
N ILE A 100 -0.31 -0.81 0.82
CA ILE A 100 -0.52 -1.23 2.19
C ILE A 100 -1.85 -0.71 2.73
N GLN A 101 -2.20 0.56 2.48
CA GLN A 101 -3.46 1.12 2.93
C GLN A 101 -4.66 0.39 2.31
N GLN A 102 -4.62 0.09 1.02
CA GLN A 102 -5.65 -0.70 0.36
C GLN A 102 -5.82 -2.10 0.98
N ALA A 103 -4.71 -2.75 1.32
CA ALA A 103 -4.77 -4.03 2.00
C ALA A 103 -5.33 -3.91 3.44
N LEU A 104 -5.05 -2.80 4.13
CA LEU A 104 -5.60 -2.52 5.46
C LEU A 104 -7.10 -2.25 5.42
N ASP A 105 -7.57 -1.49 4.43
CA ASP A 105 -8.99 -1.17 4.25
C ASP A 105 -9.80 -2.45 4.01
N THR A 106 -9.26 -3.38 3.22
CA THR A 106 -9.87 -4.70 3.00
C THR A 106 -10.00 -5.50 4.31
N ILE A 107 -8.99 -5.47 5.17
CA ILE A 107 -9.03 -6.12 6.49
C ILE A 107 -10.08 -5.45 7.39
N GLY A 108 -10.17 -4.12 7.38
CA GLY A 108 -11.09 -3.35 8.22
C GLY A 108 -12.56 -3.46 7.80
N GLU A 109 -12.86 -3.72 6.54
CA GLU A 109 -14.23 -3.93 6.05
C GLU A 109 -14.81 -5.29 6.50
N GLU A 110 -13.96 -6.30 6.69
CA GLU A 110 -14.37 -7.64 7.16
C GLU A 110 -14.63 -7.69 8.68
N GLU A 111 -14.12 -6.73 9.47
CA GLU A 111 -14.36 -6.64 10.92
C GLU A 111 -15.72 -6.01 11.30
N LYS A 112 -16.53 -5.51 10.36
CA LYS A 112 -17.88 -5.05 10.67
C LYS A 112 -18.77 -6.28 10.94
N PRO A 113 -19.39 -6.40 12.16
CA PRO A 113 -20.18 -7.57 12.49
C PRO A 113 -21.38 -7.69 11.54
N ALA A 114 -21.32 -8.66 10.65
CA ALA A 114 -22.49 -9.16 9.99
C ALA A 114 -23.31 -9.92 11.05
N GLU A 115 -24.33 -9.28 11.63
CA GLU A 115 -25.36 -9.98 12.36
C GLU A 115 -26.00 -11.02 11.45
N GLU A 116 -25.90 -12.28 11.92
CA GLU A 116 -26.64 -13.43 11.46
C GLU A 116 -26.45 -13.94 10.02
N LYS A 117 -25.47 -14.80 9.82
CA LYS A 117 -25.68 -16.05 9.07
C LYS A 117 -24.85 -17.18 9.68
N LYS A 118 -25.52 -18.01 10.49
CA LYS A 118 -25.07 -19.37 10.83
C LYS A 118 -25.09 -20.20 9.56
N ALA A 119 -23.97 -20.77 9.18
CA ALA A 119 -23.80 -22.14 8.71
C ALA A 119 -22.47 -22.34 7.98
N GLU A 120 -21.64 -23.17 8.57
CA GLU A 120 -20.70 -24.08 7.92
C GLU A 120 -19.87 -23.57 6.73
N LYS A 121 -18.56 -23.28 7.00
CA LYS A 121 -17.48 -23.67 6.09
C LYS A 121 -16.11 -23.45 6.74
N GLU A 122 -15.31 -24.51 6.71
CA GLU A 122 -13.87 -24.58 7.08
C GLU A 122 -12.93 -23.76 6.17
N ASP A 123 -13.42 -22.72 5.49
CA ASP A 123 -12.67 -21.91 4.51
C ASP A 123 -12.30 -20.49 4.99
N ASP A 124 -12.49 -20.19 6.29
CA ASP A 124 -12.37 -18.83 6.84
C ASP A 124 -10.91 -18.33 7.03
N VAL A 125 -9.93 -19.19 6.81
CA VAL A 125 -8.51 -18.85 6.97
C VAL A 125 -7.92 -18.21 5.71
N THR A 126 -8.52 -18.43 4.55
CA THR A 126 -7.99 -17.99 3.25
C THR A 126 -8.24 -16.51 2.92
N ILE A 127 -9.29 -15.91 3.46
CA ILE A 127 -9.68 -14.53 3.10
C ILE A 127 -8.79 -13.49 3.81
N GLN A 128 -8.38 -13.74 5.05
CA GLN A 128 -7.49 -12.84 5.80
C GLN A 128 -6.01 -12.95 5.40
N GLU A 129 -5.59 -14.05 4.79
CA GLU A 129 -4.19 -14.25 4.40
C GLU A 129 -3.78 -13.41 3.19
N ALA A 130 -4.68 -13.16 2.24
CA ALA A 130 -4.36 -12.44 1.00
C ALA A 130 -3.93 -10.99 1.23
N PRO A 131 -4.62 -10.16 2.04
CA PRO A 131 -4.20 -8.78 2.31
C PRO A 131 -2.86 -8.73 3.06
N VAL A 132 -2.66 -9.57 4.07
CA VAL A 132 -1.41 -9.63 4.84
C VAL A 132 -0.24 -10.10 3.97
N ALA A 133 -0.46 -11.08 3.08
CA ALA A 133 0.55 -11.51 2.13
C ALA A 133 0.98 -10.38 1.21
N LYS A 134 0.05 -9.54 0.77
CA LYS A 134 0.34 -8.36 -0.05
C LYS A 134 1.15 -7.30 0.69
N ILE A 135 0.85 -7.06 1.96
CA ILE A 135 1.63 -6.15 2.80
C ILE A 135 3.08 -6.64 2.93
N VAL A 136 3.27 -7.94 3.22
CA VAL A 136 4.62 -8.53 3.32
C VAL A 136 5.36 -8.43 1.98
N GLU A 137 4.69 -8.73 0.87
CA GLU A 137 5.26 -8.59 -0.48
C GLU A 137 5.76 -7.16 -0.75
N VAL A 138 4.96 -6.15 -0.42
CA VAL A 138 5.32 -4.73 -0.59
C VAL A 138 6.52 -4.37 0.28
N ILE A 139 6.56 -4.82 1.55
CA ILE A 139 7.71 -4.58 2.44
C ILE A 139 8.99 -5.16 1.84
N LEU A 140 8.92 -6.37 1.30
CA LEU A 140 10.08 -7.05 0.71
C LEU A 140 10.53 -6.39 -0.59
N ARG A 141 9.59 -6.06 -1.47
CA ARG A 141 9.87 -5.38 -2.74
C ARG A 141 10.58 -4.05 -2.52
N ASN A 142 10.05 -3.21 -1.63
CA ASN A 142 10.66 -1.92 -1.31
C ASN A 142 12.08 -2.03 -0.78
N ALA A 143 12.33 -3.03 0.07
CA ALA A 143 13.67 -3.28 0.58
C ALA A 143 14.64 -3.63 -0.56
N ILE A 144 14.19 -4.43 -1.52
CA ILE A 144 15.01 -4.89 -2.66
C ILE A 144 15.26 -3.74 -3.62
N GLU A 145 14.23 -3.02 -4.03
CA GLU A 145 14.32 -1.85 -4.92
C GLU A 145 15.19 -0.74 -4.31
N GLY A 146 15.04 -0.51 -3.00
CA GLY A 146 15.86 0.44 -2.23
C GLY A 146 17.25 -0.08 -1.89
N ALA A 147 17.64 -1.29 -2.33
CA ALA A 147 18.94 -1.92 -2.03
C ALA A 147 19.27 -2.01 -0.53
N ALA A 148 18.25 -2.23 0.31
CA ALA A 148 18.40 -2.38 1.74
C ALA A 148 19.20 -3.65 2.09
N SER A 149 20.08 -3.55 3.08
CA SER A 149 20.80 -4.71 3.63
C SER A 149 19.98 -5.49 4.64
N ASP A 150 19.17 -4.81 5.43
CA ASP A 150 18.36 -5.42 6.48
C ASP A 150 16.97 -4.76 6.55
N ILE A 151 15.97 -5.56 6.90
CA ILE A 151 14.58 -5.15 7.14
C ILE A 151 14.27 -5.44 8.61
N HIS A 152 13.78 -4.45 9.32
CA HIS A 152 13.35 -4.57 10.71
C HIS A 152 11.86 -4.32 10.81
N ILE A 153 11.12 -5.26 11.40
CA ILE A 153 9.70 -5.11 11.73
C ILE A 153 9.60 -5.17 13.26
N GLU A 154 9.21 -4.06 13.85
CA GLU A 154 9.30 -3.83 15.29
C GLU A 154 7.92 -3.48 15.86
N PRO A 155 7.33 -4.35 16.69
CA PRO A 155 6.12 -4.00 17.41
C PRO A 155 6.45 -2.95 18.49
N LEU A 156 5.67 -1.88 18.49
CA LEU A 156 5.68 -0.82 19.49
C LEU A 156 4.37 -0.83 20.30
N GLU A 157 4.21 0.11 21.20
CA GLU A 157 3.04 0.19 22.05
C GLU A 157 1.74 0.36 21.26
N ASP A 158 1.72 1.26 20.27
CA ASP A 158 0.51 1.62 19.51
C ASP A 158 0.55 1.17 18.04
N ASN A 159 1.70 0.77 17.53
CA ASN A 159 1.88 0.47 16.11
C ASN A 159 2.98 -0.57 15.87
N VAL A 160 3.14 -0.95 14.60
CA VAL A 160 4.28 -1.75 14.12
C VAL A 160 5.10 -0.88 13.18
N ARG A 161 6.37 -0.72 13.48
CA ARG A 161 7.30 0.08 12.69
C ARG A 161 8.16 -0.80 11.80
N VAL A 162 8.21 -0.45 10.51
CA VAL A 162 9.12 -1.07 9.55
C VAL A 162 10.27 -0.11 9.26
N ARG A 163 11.50 -0.61 9.37
CA ARG A 163 12.72 0.13 9.06
C ARG A 163 13.58 -0.64 8.09
N TYR A 164 14.22 0.08 7.19
CA TYR A 164 15.23 -0.46 6.29
C TYR A 164 16.61 0.06 6.64
N ARG A 165 17.62 -0.81 6.56
CA ARG A 165 19.01 -0.39 6.65
C ARG A 165 19.53 -0.09 5.25
N LEU A 166 19.82 1.18 4.98
CA LEU A 166 20.43 1.66 3.75
C LEU A 166 21.79 2.23 4.09
N ASP A 167 22.83 1.81 3.41
CA ASP A 167 24.22 2.28 3.64
C ASP A 167 24.64 2.28 5.13
N GLY A 168 24.24 1.23 5.85
CA GLY A 168 24.56 1.06 7.28
C GLY A 168 23.63 1.80 8.24
N ILE A 169 22.75 2.70 7.78
CA ILE A 169 21.86 3.52 8.60
C ILE A 169 20.43 2.96 8.54
N LEU A 170 19.74 2.92 9.69
CA LEU A 170 18.34 2.51 9.78
C LEU A 170 17.42 3.70 9.52
N HIS A 171 16.62 3.61 8.48
CA HIS A 171 15.58 4.58 8.12
C HIS A 171 14.19 4.06 8.43
N ASN A 172 13.34 4.91 9.03
CA ASN A 172 11.92 4.60 9.18
C ASN A 172 11.27 4.65 7.79
N SER A 173 10.52 3.61 7.44
CA SER A 173 9.85 3.53 6.15
C SER A 173 8.33 3.51 6.28
N LEU A 174 7.80 2.60 7.12
CA LEU A 174 6.37 2.39 7.25
C LEU A 174 5.98 2.31 8.72
N VAL A 175 4.76 2.78 9.01
CA VAL A 175 4.10 2.60 10.29
C VAL A 175 2.76 1.92 10.00
N LEU A 176 2.52 0.77 10.63
CA LEU A 176 1.37 -0.08 10.40
C LEU A 176 0.54 -0.19 11.68
N PRO A 177 -0.77 -0.42 11.58
CA PRO A 177 -1.61 -0.64 12.75
C PRO A 177 -1.12 -1.83 13.59
N LYS A 178 -1.21 -1.73 14.92
CA LYS A 178 -0.78 -2.77 15.85
C LYS A 178 -1.45 -4.13 15.58
N GLN A 179 -2.73 -4.09 15.21
CA GLN A 179 -3.56 -5.29 15.02
C GLN A 179 -3.00 -6.25 13.98
N ILE A 180 -2.38 -5.74 12.93
CA ILE A 180 -1.84 -6.58 11.85
C ILE A 180 -0.46 -7.14 12.14
N GLY A 181 0.21 -6.66 13.18
CA GLY A 181 1.57 -7.10 13.55
C GLY A 181 1.71 -8.61 13.70
N PRO A 182 0.88 -9.28 14.51
CA PRO A 182 0.93 -10.73 14.66
C PRO A 182 0.73 -11.50 13.35
N ALA A 183 -0.15 -11.01 12.46
CA ALA A 183 -0.41 -11.63 11.17
C ALA A 183 0.79 -11.50 10.23
N ILE A 184 1.45 -10.35 10.19
CA ILE A 184 2.69 -10.13 9.43
C ILE A 184 3.79 -11.09 9.91
N VAL A 185 3.99 -11.21 11.24
CA VAL A 185 4.98 -12.11 11.82
C VAL A 185 4.67 -13.56 11.46
N SER A 186 3.42 -13.98 11.58
CA SER A 186 2.97 -15.34 11.20
C SER A 186 3.25 -15.62 9.73
N ARG A 187 2.94 -14.67 8.82
CA ARG A 187 3.21 -14.82 7.40
C ARG A 187 4.71 -14.97 7.10
N ILE A 188 5.56 -14.20 7.77
CA ILE A 188 7.01 -14.30 7.61
C ILE A 188 7.53 -15.64 8.16
N LYS A 189 6.98 -16.12 9.28
CA LYS A 189 7.31 -17.46 9.83
C LYS A 189 6.94 -18.57 8.86
N ILE A 190 5.76 -18.51 8.22
CA ILE A 190 5.35 -19.45 7.18
C ILE A 190 6.36 -19.45 6.02
N LEU A 191 6.69 -18.29 5.48
CA LEU A 191 7.66 -18.16 4.39
C LEU A 191 9.04 -18.74 4.73
N SER A 192 9.43 -18.62 6.01
CA SER A 192 10.74 -19.04 6.53
C SER A 192 10.75 -20.45 7.10
N ASN A 193 9.63 -21.18 7.04
CA ASN A 193 9.42 -22.51 7.63
C ASN A 193 9.72 -22.53 9.15
N LEU A 194 9.29 -21.49 9.87
CA LEU A 194 9.40 -21.38 11.32
C LEU A 194 8.09 -21.80 12.01
N LYS A 195 8.18 -22.13 13.31
CA LYS A 195 7.00 -22.51 14.12
C LYS A 195 6.16 -21.27 14.44
N ILE A 196 4.90 -21.27 14.01
CA ILE A 196 3.97 -20.13 14.17
C ILE A 196 3.52 -20.01 15.63
N ASP A 197 3.29 -21.13 16.29
CA ASP A 197 2.81 -21.26 17.66
C ASP A 197 3.87 -20.90 18.71
N GLU A 198 5.16 -21.06 18.41
CA GLU A 198 6.24 -20.68 19.32
C GLU A 198 6.55 -19.17 19.23
N LYS A 199 6.09 -18.43 20.24
CA LYS A 199 6.26 -16.95 20.31
C LYS A 199 7.25 -16.51 21.41
N ARG A 200 7.75 -17.46 22.22
CA ARG A 200 8.54 -17.15 23.41
C ARG A 200 10.04 -17.37 23.22
N LYS A 201 10.43 -17.96 22.11
CA LYS A 201 11.84 -18.28 21.82
C LYS A 201 12.27 -17.62 20.52
N PRO A 202 13.52 -17.17 20.43
CA PRO A 202 14.09 -16.75 19.16
C PRO A 202 14.05 -17.93 18.15
N GLN A 203 13.79 -17.60 16.90
CA GLN A 203 13.84 -18.56 15.80
C GLN A 203 14.58 -17.97 14.62
N ASP A 204 15.35 -18.80 13.93
CA ASP A 204 16.09 -18.42 12.73
C ASP A 204 15.66 -19.27 11.56
N GLY A 205 15.50 -18.65 10.40
CA GLY A 205 15.10 -19.32 9.18
C GLY A 205 15.61 -18.61 7.94
N ARG A 206 15.18 -19.11 6.81
CA ARG A 206 15.52 -18.53 5.51
C ARG A 206 14.44 -18.81 4.51
N PHE A 207 14.25 -17.90 3.58
CA PHE A 207 13.43 -18.15 2.40
C PHE A 207 14.01 -17.43 1.19
N ARG A 208 13.51 -17.78 0.02
CA ARG A 208 13.92 -17.20 -1.25
C ARG A 208 12.72 -16.59 -1.92
N ILE A 209 12.93 -15.41 -2.52
CA ILE A 209 11.95 -14.78 -3.38
C ILE A 209 12.55 -14.53 -4.76
N THR A 210 11.68 -14.41 -5.74
CA THR A 210 12.07 -13.99 -7.10
C THR A 210 11.43 -12.63 -7.35
N GLU A 211 12.26 -11.62 -7.51
CA GLU A 211 11.81 -10.26 -7.82
C GLU A 211 12.55 -9.77 -9.06
N SER A 212 11.81 -9.26 -10.06
CA SER A 212 12.39 -8.72 -11.31
C SER A 212 13.39 -9.70 -11.99
N LYS A 213 13.07 -11.00 -12.00
CA LYS A 213 13.91 -12.10 -12.51
C LYS A 213 15.16 -12.42 -11.69
N LYS A 214 15.38 -11.74 -10.55
CA LYS A 214 16.48 -12.02 -9.64
C LYS A 214 16.04 -12.92 -8.50
N GLN A 215 16.89 -13.87 -8.11
CA GLN A 215 16.67 -14.70 -6.93
C GLN A 215 17.40 -14.09 -5.74
N ILE A 216 16.63 -13.74 -4.70
CA ILE A 216 17.15 -13.10 -3.50
C ILE A 216 16.89 -14.03 -2.32
N ASP A 217 17.95 -14.36 -1.60
CA ASP A 217 17.89 -15.12 -0.37
C ASP A 217 17.69 -14.17 0.81
N LEU A 218 16.77 -14.50 1.73
CA LEU A 218 16.57 -13.76 2.97
C LEU A 218 16.85 -14.67 4.16
N ARG A 219 17.67 -14.16 5.09
CA ARG A 219 17.85 -14.76 6.42
C ARG A 219 16.97 -14.04 7.40
N VAL A 220 16.17 -14.78 8.14
CA VAL A 220 15.13 -14.26 9.03
C VAL A 220 15.46 -14.69 10.46
N SER A 221 15.39 -13.74 11.38
CA SER A 221 15.43 -13.97 12.82
C SER A 221 14.18 -13.37 13.45
N THR A 222 13.45 -14.15 14.25
CA THR A 222 12.35 -13.67 15.08
C THR A 222 12.78 -13.65 16.54
N LEU A 223 12.44 -12.58 17.25
CA LEU A 223 12.88 -12.34 18.62
C LEU A 223 11.66 -11.91 19.46
N PRO A 224 11.38 -12.60 20.59
CA PRO A 224 10.39 -12.13 21.56
C PRO A 224 10.77 -10.77 22.12
N VAL A 225 9.84 -9.85 22.18
CA VAL A 225 9.98 -8.54 22.82
C VAL A 225 8.73 -8.24 23.65
N SER A 226 8.76 -7.19 24.47
CA SER A 226 7.65 -6.85 25.38
C SER A 226 6.30 -6.65 24.66
N MET A 227 6.32 -6.12 23.44
CA MET A 227 5.11 -5.81 22.66
C MET A 227 4.77 -6.86 21.59
N GLY A 228 5.39 -8.04 21.62
CA GLY A 228 5.17 -9.12 20.66
C GLY A 228 6.44 -9.77 20.15
N GLU A 229 6.57 -9.96 18.85
CA GLU A 229 7.77 -10.51 18.22
C GLU A 229 8.36 -9.50 17.23
N LYS A 230 9.63 -9.21 17.39
CA LYS A 230 10.41 -8.44 16.43
C LYS A 230 10.93 -9.39 15.34
N VAL A 231 10.89 -8.95 14.09
CA VAL A 231 11.50 -9.66 12.96
C VAL A 231 12.64 -8.85 12.38
N VAL A 232 13.74 -9.51 12.10
CA VAL A 232 14.87 -8.96 11.36
C VAL A 232 15.14 -9.86 10.17
N MET A 233 15.20 -9.29 8.99
CA MET A 233 15.52 -10.03 7.76
C MET A 233 16.71 -9.40 7.08
N ARG A 234 17.75 -10.20 6.81
CA ARG A 234 18.91 -9.79 6.03
C ARG A 234 18.70 -10.18 4.57
N VAL A 235 18.87 -9.21 3.69
CA VAL A 235 18.79 -9.39 2.25
C VAL A 235 20.14 -9.84 1.71
N LEU A 236 20.20 -10.99 1.06
CA LEU A 236 21.42 -11.57 0.49
C LEU A 236 21.25 -11.61 -1.04
N ASP A 237 21.67 -10.53 -1.69
CA ASP A 237 21.74 -10.48 -3.15
C ASP A 237 23.04 -11.15 -3.63
N LYS A 238 22.91 -12.26 -4.34
CA LYS A 238 24.06 -13.01 -4.84
C LYS A 238 24.85 -12.29 -5.93
N GLU A 239 24.21 -11.32 -6.59
CA GLU A 239 24.87 -10.56 -7.68
C GLU A 239 25.72 -9.38 -7.15
N LYS A 240 25.40 -8.89 -5.95
CA LYS A 240 26.23 -7.93 -5.23
C LYS A 240 27.25 -8.70 -4.38
N GLY A 241 28.24 -9.36 -5.03
CA GLY A 241 29.26 -10.13 -4.34
C GLY A 241 29.82 -9.44 -3.10
N LEU A 242 30.14 -10.27 -2.08
CA LEU A 242 30.87 -9.88 -0.88
C LEU A 242 32.11 -9.06 -1.23
#